data_55ef5e7a3fd040a22ea879c370a6179d
#
_entry.id   55ef5e7a3fd040a22ea879c370a6179d
#
_cell.length_a   1.000
_cell.length_b   1.000
_cell.length_c   1.000
_cell.angle_alpha   90.00
_cell.angle_beta   90.00
_cell.angle_gamma   90.00
#
_symmetry.space_group_name_H-M   'P 1'
#
loop_
_entity.id
_entity.type
_entity.pdbx_description
1 polymer ?
#
loop_
_entity_poly.entity_id
_entity_poly.type
_entity_poly.pdbx_seq_one_letter_code
_entity_poly.pdbx_strand_id
1 'polypeptide(L)' 'MPKEKVKRTMNYVMSARIRGEIAQQHISIAKACEYAGVSRFTLYKLFDNPTEYFPNTLRLMRNLTIPIEDVREMIQYPW' A
#
# COMPACT_ATOMS: atom_id res chain seq x y z
N MET A 1 -12.62 -27.60 3.17
CA MET A 1 -13.13 -26.78 2.98
C MET A 1 -12.65 -25.71 2.48
N PRO A 2 -13.11 -25.18 1.83
CA PRO A 2 -12.51 -24.15 1.31
C PRO A 2 -12.75 -23.08 2.13
N LYS A 3 -12.01 -22.36 2.22
CA LYS A 3 -12.11 -21.36 2.87
C LYS A 3 -12.57 -20.40 2.02
N GLU A 4 -13.08 -19.45 2.40
CA GLU A 4 -13.49 -18.56 1.55
C GLU A 4 -12.46 -17.90 0.89
N LYS A 5 -12.57 -17.50 -0.30
CA LYS A 5 -11.57 -16.88 -0.94
C LYS A 5 -11.45 -15.52 -0.50
N VAL A 6 -10.29 -15.04 -0.36
CA VAL A 6 -10.03 -13.69 -0.04
C VAL A 6 -10.34 -12.88 -1.26
N LYS A 7 -11.22 -11.90 -1.11
CA LYS A 7 -11.55 -11.08 -2.22
C LYS A 7 -10.42 -10.17 -2.55
N ARG A 8 -9.97 -10.14 -3.77
CA ARG A 8 -8.88 -9.28 -4.16
C ARG A 8 -9.40 -7.94 -4.59
N THR A 9 -9.39 -7.00 -3.68
CA THR A 9 -9.81 -5.64 -3.97
C THR A 9 -8.57 -4.78 -4.17
N MET A 10 -8.80 -3.57 -4.67
CA MET A 10 -7.70 -2.63 -4.84
C MET A 10 -7.00 -2.36 -3.52
N ASN A 11 -7.77 -2.18 -2.45
CA ASN A 11 -7.18 -1.96 -1.13
C ASN A 11 -6.32 -3.14 -0.71
N TYR A 12 -6.80 -4.34 -0.95
CA TYR A 12 -6.07 -5.53 -0.55
C TYR A 12 -4.73 -5.63 -1.28
N VAL A 13 -4.76 -5.50 -2.61
CA VAL A 13 -3.52 -5.68 -3.37
C VAL A 13 -2.53 -4.56 -3.13
N MET A 14 -3.01 -3.33 -2.94
CA MET A 14 -2.11 -2.22 -2.65
C MET A 14 -1.47 -2.38 -1.28
N SER A 15 -2.26 -2.75 -0.29
CA SER A 15 -1.74 -2.95 1.06
C SER A 15 -0.70 -4.05 1.07
N ALA A 16 -0.99 -5.16 0.42
CA ALA A 16 -0.05 -6.28 0.38
C ALA A 16 1.26 -5.89 -0.31
N ARG A 17 1.17 -5.17 -1.42
CA ARG A 17 2.36 -4.77 -2.15
C ARG A 17 3.19 -3.79 -1.35
N ILE A 18 2.56 -2.79 -0.75
CA ILE A 18 3.27 -1.79 0.03
C ILE A 18 3.96 -2.44 1.22
N ARG A 19 3.24 -3.28 1.96
CA ARG A 19 3.81 -3.90 3.14
C ARG A 19 4.94 -4.85 2.76
N GLY A 20 4.79 -5.55 1.64
CA GLY A 20 5.85 -6.42 1.17
C GLY A 20 7.11 -5.66 0.82
N GLU A 21 6.95 -4.50 0.16
CA GLU A 21 8.11 -3.68 -0.19
C GLU A 21 8.79 -3.11 1.03
N ILE A 22 8.00 -2.66 2.00
CA ILE A 22 8.57 -2.11 3.23
C ILE A 22 9.39 -3.19 3.94
N ALA A 23 8.85 -4.40 4.01
CA ALA A 23 9.56 -5.49 4.66
C ALA A 23 10.82 -5.86 3.88
N GLN A 24 10.70 -5.96 2.56
CA GLN A 24 11.81 -6.35 1.73
C GLN A 24 12.96 -5.35 1.77
N GLN A 25 12.62 -4.07 1.81
CA GLN A 25 13.64 -3.02 1.83
C GLN A 25 14.06 -2.64 3.24
N HIS A 26 13.48 -3.29 4.25
CA HIS A 26 13.81 -3.02 5.65
C HIS A 26 13.55 -1.55 6.01
N ILE A 27 12.42 -1.03 5.55
CA ILE A 27 12.06 0.36 5.82
C ILE A 27 11.40 0.44 7.18
N SER A 28 11.84 1.37 8.02
CA SER A 28 11.24 1.54 9.33
C SER A 28 9.89 2.24 9.19
N ILE A 29 9.08 2.15 10.24
CA ILE A 29 7.80 2.84 10.25
C ILE A 29 8.01 4.35 10.14
N ALA A 30 9.02 4.86 10.83
CA ALA A 30 9.30 6.30 10.76
C ALA A 30 9.64 6.73 9.33
N LYS A 31 10.44 5.91 8.63
CA LYS A 31 10.82 6.24 7.27
C LYS A 31 9.60 6.12 6.34
N ALA A 32 8.76 5.11 6.56
CA ALA A 32 7.55 4.96 5.76
C ALA A 32 6.62 6.16 5.94
N CYS A 33 6.54 6.70 7.14
CA CYS A 33 5.76 7.91 7.39
C CYS A 33 6.30 9.08 6.58
N GLU A 34 7.63 9.22 6.52
CA GLU A 34 8.24 10.27 5.71
C GLU A 34 7.92 10.07 4.24
N TYR A 35 8.01 8.84 3.76
CA TYR A 35 7.74 8.54 2.37
C TYR A 35 6.31 8.89 1.98
N ALA A 36 5.37 8.62 2.88
CA ALA A 36 3.96 8.88 2.60
C ALA A 36 3.53 10.30 2.96
N GLY A 37 4.31 10.97 3.80
CA GLY A 37 3.95 12.32 4.24
C GLY A 37 2.82 12.30 5.25
N VAL A 38 2.77 11.30 6.12
CA VAL A 38 1.69 11.17 7.10
C VAL A 38 2.25 10.82 8.46
N SER A 39 1.42 10.95 9.49
CA SER A 39 1.79 10.54 10.82
C SER A 39 1.71 9.03 10.93
N ARG A 40 2.27 8.49 12.01
CA ARG A 40 2.22 7.05 12.24
C ARG A 40 0.78 6.56 12.32
N PHE A 41 -0.07 7.33 13.00
CA PHE A 41 -1.47 6.95 13.14
C PHE A 41 -2.14 6.83 11.77
N THR A 42 -1.90 7.83 10.91
CA THR A 42 -2.48 7.83 9.58
C THR A 42 -1.87 6.74 8.71
N LEU A 43 -0.59 6.44 8.92
CA LEU A 43 0.06 5.40 8.14
C LEU A 43 -0.62 4.05 8.34
N TYR A 44 -0.97 3.71 9.57
CA TYR A 44 -1.65 2.44 9.82
C TYR A 44 -3.02 2.40 9.17
N LYS A 45 -3.71 3.55 9.16
CA LYS A 45 -4.98 3.62 8.46
C LYS A 45 -4.80 3.46 6.97
N LEU A 46 -3.72 4.04 6.44
CA LEU A 46 -3.40 3.93 5.03
C LEU A 46 -3.13 2.48 4.66
N PHE A 47 -2.46 1.73 5.54
CA PHE A 47 -2.22 0.31 5.26
C PHE A 47 -3.53 -0.45 5.13
N ASP A 48 -4.54 -0.10 5.94
CA ASP A 48 -5.81 -0.79 5.86
C ASP A 48 -6.64 -0.35 4.66
N ASN A 49 -6.59 0.93 4.33
CA ASN A 49 -7.41 1.49 3.25
C ASN A 49 -6.59 2.43 2.39
N PRO A 50 -5.66 1.90 1.59
CA PRO A 50 -4.80 2.78 0.80
C PRO A 50 -5.56 3.67 -0.18
N THR A 51 -6.71 3.24 -0.68
CA THR A 51 -7.43 4.08 -1.62
C THR A 51 -8.06 5.30 -0.95
N GLU A 52 -8.29 5.22 0.35
CA GLU A 52 -8.86 6.35 1.06
C GLU A 52 -7.84 7.47 1.22
N TYR A 53 -6.56 7.13 1.22
CA TYR A 53 -5.48 8.11 1.36
C TYR A 53 -4.63 8.09 0.09
N PHE A 54 -5.29 8.07 -1.05
CA PHE A 54 -4.63 7.78 -2.31
C PHE A 54 -3.44 8.68 -2.64
N PRO A 55 -3.51 9.99 -2.49
CA PRO A 55 -2.34 10.83 -2.79
C PRO A 55 -1.13 10.44 -1.95
N ASN A 56 -1.36 10.15 -0.67
CA ASN A 56 -0.25 9.75 0.20
C ASN A 56 0.23 8.35 -0.12
N THR A 57 -0.70 7.49 -0.52
CA THR A 57 -0.36 6.13 -0.94
C THR A 57 0.52 6.16 -2.18
N LEU A 58 0.21 7.03 -3.14
CA LEU A 58 1.02 7.16 -4.35
C LEU A 58 2.42 7.68 -4.01
N ARG A 59 2.50 8.64 -3.09
CA ARG A 59 3.80 9.14 -2.66
C ARG A 59 4.63 8.02 -2.03
N LEU A 60 3.98 7.23 -1.18
CA LEU A 60 4.67 6.13 -0.52
C LEU A 60 5.17 5.13 -1.55
N MET A 61 4.32 4.75 -2.49
CA MET A 61 4.72 3.78 -3.51
C MET A 61 5.85 4.32 -4.37
N ARG A 62 5.81 5.61 -4.70
CA ARG A 62 6.86 6.19 -5.49
C ARG A 62 8.18 6.18 -4.73
N ASN A 63 8.16 6.52 -3.47
CA ASN A 63 9.39 6.54 -2.67
C ASN A 63 9.91 5.14 -2.35
N LEU A 64 9.03 4.14 -2.43
CA LEU A 64 9.47 2.75 -2.34
C LEU A 64 9.95 2.22 -3.69
N THR A 65 9.91 3.06 -4.71
CA THR A 65 10.31 2.73 -6.08
C THR A 65 9.51 1.58 -6.67
N ILE A 66 8.22 1.52 -6.35
CA ILE A 66 7.32 0.57 -6.99
C ILE A 66 7.05 1.08 -8.40
N PRO A 67 7.26 0.27 -9.43
CA PRO A 67 7.10 0.74 -10.81
C PRO A 67 5.67 1.17 -11.10
N ILE A 68 5.51 2.17 -11.96
CA ILE A 68 4.19 2.68 -12.29
C ILE A 68 3.34 1.62 -12.97
N GLU A 69 3.97 0.69 -13.69
CA GLU A 69 3.24 -0.40 -14.31
C GLU A 69 2.53 -1.26 -13.28
N ASP A 70 3.18 -1.47 -12.13
CA ASP A 70 2.57 -2.25 -11.08
C ASP A 70 1.40 -1.51 -10.47
N VAL A 71 1.51 -0.19 -10.33
CA VAL A 71 0.41 0.62 -9.82
C VAL A 71 -0.78 0.54 -10.76
N ARG A 72 -0.53 0.61 -12.07
CA ARG A 72 -1.59 0.50 -13.04
C ARG A 72 -2.33 -0.82 -12.92
N GLU A 73 -1.61 -1.89 -12.70
CA GLU A 73 -2.24 -3.18 -12.53
C GLU A 73 -3.10 -3.22 -11.29
N MET A 74 -2.62 -2.60 -10.23
CA MET A 74 -3.37 -2.63 -8.99
C MET A 74 -4.67 -1.85 -9.07
N ILE A 75 -4.69 -0.75 -9.80
CA ILE A 75 -5.89 0.06 -9.87
C ILE A 75 -6.96 -0.55 -10.76
N GLN A 76 -6.67 -1.68 -11.41
CA GLN A 76 -7.69 -2.38 -12.17
C GLN A 76 -8.52 -3.31 -11.32
N TYR A 77 -8.12 -3.54 -10.09
CA TYR A 77 -8.90 -4.37 -9.19
C TYR A 77 -10.12 -3.60 -8.68
N PRO A 78 -11.18 -4.30 -8.32
CA PRO A 78 -12.38 -3.61 -7.82
C PRO A 78 -12.13 -3.01 -6.45
N TRP A 79 -13.01 -2.06 -6.12
CA TRP A 79 -12.96 -1.48 -4.80
C TRP A 79 -13.33 -2.51 -3.74
#